data_3c4074d06bd702fb466d856d766e30e8
#
_entry.id   3c4074d06bd702fb466d856d766e30e8
#
_cell.length_a   1.000
_cell.length_b   1.000
_cell.length_c   1.000
_cell.angle_alpha   90.00
_cell.angle_beta   90.00
_cell.angle_gamma   90.00
#
_symmetry.space_group_name_H-M   'P 1'
#
loop_
_entity.id
_entity.type
_entity.pdbx_description
1 polymer ?
#
loop_
_entity_poly.entity_id
_entity_poly.type
_entity_poly.pdbx_seq_one_letter_code
_entity_poly.pdbx_strand_id
1 'polypeptide(L)'
;MRVTQLSARFPRVTRQAGAVVLAAVAGLVGVSAQPASATPPGIPSKATAQSQLNALTVATQGSTSGYSRDLFPHWITISGSCNTREQVLKRDGTSVVVDSSCAATSGRWYSPYDGATWTAASDVDIDHVVPLAEAWRSGANSWTTSRRQSFANDLTRPQLIAVTDNVNQAKGDQDPSTWQPPLSSYRCTYSKMWITVKYSWGLTLQSSEKSALQSMLNTCSS
;
A
#
# COMPACT_ATOMS: atom_id res chain seq x y z
N MET A 1 32.12 -51.77 93.33
CA MET A 1 31.22 -50.71 92.85
C MET A 1 31.55 -50.49 91.38
N ARG A 2 30.66 -50.90 90.49
CA ARG A 2 30.81 -50.74 89.02
C ARG A 2 30.05 -49.46 88.59
N VAL A 3 30.76 -48.58 87.99
CA VAL A 3 30.13 -47.34 87.38
C VAL A 3 29.88 -47.66 85.94
N THR A 4 28.62 -47.61 85.54
CA THR A 4 28.12 -47.82 84.18
C THR A 4 28.13 -46.52 83.43
N GLN A 5 28.90 -46.39 82.36
CA GLN A 5 28.88 -45.25 81.43
C GLN A 5 27.75 -45.43 80.44
N LEU A 6 26.82 -44.47 80.38
CA LEU A 6 25.82 -44.34 79.35
C LEU A 6 26.41 -43.53 78.20
N SER A 7 26.51 -44.17 77.04
CA SER A 7 26.88 -43.48 75.80
C SER A 7 25.61 -42.92 75.11
N ALA A 8 25.48 -41.64 75.02
CA ALA A 8 24.43 -40.95 74.29
C ALA A 8 24.76 -40.91 72.75
N ARG A 9 23.91 -41.56 71.96
CA ARG A 9 24.00 -41.49 70.47
C ARG A 9 23.19 -40.33 69.99
N PHE A 10 23.84 -39.37 69.29
CA PHE A 10 23.16 -38.27 68.55
C PHE A 10 22.81 -38.75 67.15
N PRO A 11 21.60 -38.43 66.68
CA PRO A 11 21.22 -38.78 65.27
C PRO A 11 21.90 -37.78 64.28
N ARG A 12 22.50 -38.36 63.22
CA ARG A 12 23.05 -37.62 62.10
C ARG A 12 21.89 -37.05 61.29
N VAL A 13 21.79 -35.73 61.19
CA VAL A 13 20.91 -35.00 60.28
C VAL A 13 21.57 -34.95 58.91
N THR A 14 21.04 -35.73 57.98
CA THR A 14 21.40 -35.66 56.56
C THR A 14 20.75 -34.44 55.94
N ARG A 15 21.54 -33.43 55.55
CA ARG A 15 21.09 -32.29 54.73
C ARG A 15 20.92 -32.79 53.30
N GLN A 16 19.69 -32.88 52.82
CA GLN A 16 19.39 -33.02 51.40
C GLN A 16 19.60 -31.68 50.75
N ALA A 17 20.56 -31.57 49.84
CA ALA A 17 20.73 -30.41 48.96
C ALA A 17 19.66 -30.48 47.85
N GLY A 18 18.61 -29.69 47.97
CA GLY A 18 17.62 -29.50 46.91
C GLY A 18 18.24 -28.67 45.79
N ALA A 19 18.45 -29.27 44.63
CA ALA A 19 18.81 -28.56 43.42
C ALA A 19 17.56 -27.85 42.90
N VAL A 20 17.55 -26.52 42.99
CA VAL A 20 16.55 -25.68 42.34
C VAL A 20 16.90 -25.56 40.85
N VAL A 21 16.17 -26.30 40.02
CA VAL A 21 16.26 -26.15 38.56
C VAL A 21 15.47 -24.90 38.16
N LEU A 22 16.15 -23.83 37.90
CA LEU A 22 15.56 -22.64 37.25
C LEU A 22 15.33 -22.96 35.76
N ALA A 23 14.11 -23.30 35.39
CA ALA A 23 13.70 -23.38 34.01
C ALA A 23 13.63 -21.94 33.44
N ALA A 24 14.63 -21.55 32.65
CA ALA A 24 14.57 -20.31 31.87
C ALA A 24 13.59 -20.52 30.72
N VAL A 25 12.38 -19.96 30.85
CA VAL A 25 11.43 -19.84 29.74
C VAL A 25 11.94 -18.76 28.79
N ALA A 26 12.67 -19.13 27.74
CA ALA A 26 13.00 -18.25 26.65
C ALA A 26 11.70 -17.95 25.87
N GLY A 27 11.07 -16.84 26.17
CA GLY A 27 9.95 -16.32 25.40
C GLY A 27 10.44 -15.97 23.99
N LEU A 28 10.10 -16.80 23.00
CA LEU A 28 10.20 -16.45 21.59
C LEU A 28 9.24 -15.29 21.34
N VAL A 29 9.75 -14.05 21.34
CA VAL A 29 9.04 -12.90 20.79
C VAL A 29 8.98 -13.12 19.28
N GLY A 30 7.88 -13.69 18.81
CA GLY A 30 7.61 -13.81 17.40
C GLY A 30 7.48 -12.41 16.81
N VAL A 31 8.52 -11.94 16.12
CA VAL A 31 8.43 -10.75 15.28
C VAL A 31 7.51 -11.12 14.13
N SER A 32 6.24 -10.74 14.21
CA SER A 32 5.31 -10.82 13.10
C SER A 32 5.82 -9.88 12.01
N ALA A 33 6.47 -10.42 10.97
CA ALA A 33 6.77 -9.64 9.78
C ALA A 33 5.44 -9.16 9.20
N GLN A 34 5.17 -7.87 9.28
CA GLN A 34 4.03 -7.30 8.58
C GLN A 34 4.21 -7.53 7.08
N PRO A 35 3.14 -7.90 6.37
CA PRO A 35 3.22 -8.03 4.92
C PRO A 35 3.70 -6.69 4.33
N ALA A 36 4.64 -6.76 3.38
CA ALA A 36 5.05 -5.58 2.65
C ALA A 36 3.80 -5.00 1.98
N SER A 37 3.45 -3.78 2.33
CA SER A 37 2.33 -3.06 1.72
C SER A 37 2.77 -2.53 0.36
N ALA A 38 1.90 -2.60 -0.63
CA ALA A 38 2.09 -1.90 -1.89
C ALA A 38 2.42 -0.43 -1.62
N THR A 39 3.62 -0.01 -1.98
CA THR A 39 4.09 1.35 -1.72
C THR A 39 4.64 1.94 -3.02
N PRO A 40 3.78 2.61 -3.81
CA PRO A 40 4.21 3.30 -5.00
C PRO A 40 5.29 4.34 -4.71
N PRO A 41 6.21 4.60 -5.65
CA PRO A 41 7.27 5.60 -5.48
C PRO A 41 6.70 7.03 -5.44
N GLY A 42 7.46 7.95 -4.87
CA GLY A 42 7.18 9.38 -4.97
C GLY A 42 6.02 9.89 -4.10
N ILE A 43 5.60 9.14 -3.08
CA ILE A 43 4.60 9.62 -2.09
C ILE A 43 5.26 10.72 -1.24
N PRO A 44 4.72 11.96 -1.24
CA PRO A 44 5.36 13.07 -0.55
C PRO A 44 5.10 13.08 0.97
N SER A 45 5.79 13.95 1.68
CA SER A 45 5.42 14.32 3.06
C SER A 45 4.05 15.01 3.08
N LYS A 46 3.38 15.06 4.25
CA LYS A 46 2.15 15.83 4.44
C LYS A 46 2.32 17.30 4.04
N ALA A 47 3.42 17.93 4.47
CA ALA A 47 3.70 19.34 4.18
C ALA A 47 3.85 19.60 2.67
N THR A 48 4.57 18.72 1.97
CA THR A 48 4.71 18.81 0.50
C THR A 48 3.36 18.62 -0.21
N ALA A 49 2.57 17.60 0.20
CA ALA A 49 1.24 17.38 -0.36
C ALA A 49 0.31 18.58 -0.11
N GLN A 50 0.38 19.21 1.08
CA GLN A 50 -0.40 20.41 1.37
C GLN A 50 -0.02 21.58 0.45
N SER A 51 1.28 21.80 0.23
CA SER A 51 1.76 22.83 -0.68
C SER A 51 1.29 22.57 -2.12
N GLN A 52 1.35 21.32 -2.58
CA GLN A 52 0.86 20.91 -3.90
C GLN A 52 -0.66 21.11 -4.01
N LEU A 53 -1.45 20.71 -3.00
CA LEU A 53 -2.90 20.89 -2.98
C LEU A 53 -3.30 22.38 -3.06
N ASN A 54 -2.56 23.24 -2.36
CA ASN A 54 -2.78 24.68 -2.39
C ASN A 54 -2.50 25.28 -3.79
N ALA A 55 -1.50 24.74 -4.49
CA ALA A 55 -1.09 25.19 -5.83
C ALA A 55 -1.96 24.63 -6.97
N LEU A 56 -2.74 23.57 -6.73
CA LEU A 56 -3.62 22.99 -7.74
C LEU A 56 -4.74 23.94 -8.14
N THR A 57 -4.95 24.09 -9.46
CA THR A 57 -6.01 24.88 -10.04
C THR A 57 -7.38 24.24 -9.82
N VAL A 58 -8.29 24.96 -9.22
CA VAL A 58 -9.71 24.54 -9.10
C VAL A 58 -10.46 24.97 -10.35
N ALA A 59 -11.14 24.02 -10.98
CA ALA A 59 -11.94 24.27 -12.18
C ALA A 59 -13.20 23.38 -12.19
N THR A 60 -14.18 23.74 -12.99
CA THR A 60 -15.31 22.83 -13.27
C THR A 60 -14.81 21.61 -14.03
N GLN A 61 -15.31 20.44 -13.66
CA GLN A 61 -14.99 19.19 -14.33
C GLN A 61 -15.41 19.24 -15.81
N GLY A 62 -14.50 18.81 -16.68
CA GLY A 62 -14.78 18.72 -18.10
C GLY A 62 -15.72 17.56 -18.46
N SER A 63 -16.18 17.56 -19.71
CA SER A 63 -17.04 16.49 -20.24
C SER A 63 -16.27 15.19 -20.44
N THR A 64 -16.98 14.06 -20.33
CA THR A 64 -16.51 12.74 -20.77
C THR A 64 -16.65 12.52 -22.28
N SER A 65 -17.26 13.47 -23.00
CA SER A 65 -17.43 13.37 -24.45
C SER A 65 -16.10 13.15 -25.16
N GLY A 66 -16.05 12.17 -26.05
CA GLY A 66 -14.85 11.76 -26.78
C GLY A 66 -13.85 10.95 -25.94
N TYR A 67 -14.11 10.65 -24.69
CA TYR A 67 -13.27 9.74 -23.91
C TYR A 67 -13.40 8.30 -24.41
N SER A 68 -12.25 7.66 -24.58
CA SER A 68 -12.10 6.21 -24.64
C SER A 68 -10.84 5.83 -23.86
N ARG A 69 -10.87 4.69 -23.17
CA ARG A 69 -9.70 4.15 -22.48
C ARG A 69 -8.53 3.91 -23.43
N ASP A 70 -8.81 3.59 -24.70
CA ASP A 70 -7.80 3.35 -25.73
C ASP A 70 -7.00 4.60 -26.13
N LEU A 71 -7.52 5.79 -25.83
CA LEU A 71 -6.77 7.03 -26.00
C LEU A 71 -5.60 7.19 -25.01
N PHE A 72 -5.56 6.33 -24.00
CA PHE A 72 -4.46 6.22 -23.06
C PHE A 72 -3.78 4.86 -23.25
N PRO A 73 -2.86 4.69 -24.22
CA PRO A 73 -2.16 3.42 -24.40
C PRO A 73 -1.49 3.00 -23.09
N HIS A 74 -2.03 1.97 -22.46
CA HIS A 74 -1.59 1.47 -21.15
C HIS A 74 -1.07 0.05 -21.28
N TRP A 75 -0.37 -0.42 -20.24
CA TRP A 75 0.28 -1.73 -20.20
C TRP A 75 1.29 -1.93 -21.34
N ILE A 76 2.04 -0.86 -21.68
CA ILE A 76 3.13 -0.96 -22.66
C ILE A 76 4.27 -1.83 -22.14
N THR A 77 5.01 -2.47 -23.03
CA THR A 77 6.23 -3.22 -22.67
C THR A 77 7.28 -2.26 -22.10
N ILE A 78 7.77 -2.57 -20.91
CA ILE A 78 8.76 -1.76 -20.17
C ILE A 78 10.16 -2.39 -20.27
N SER A 79 10.28 -3.71 -20.08
CA SER A 79 11.56 -4.40 -20.09
C SER A 79 11.38 -5.88 -20.41
N GLY A 80 12.09 -6.38 -21.41
CA GLY A 80 11.95 -7.76 -21.87
C GLY A 80 10.51 -8.06 -22.27
N SER A 81 9.91 -9.10 -21.71
CA SER A 81 8.51 -9.45 -21.88
C SER A 81 7.57 -8.76 -20.90
N CYS A 82 8.10 -8.00 -19.91
CA CYS A 82 7.31 -7.38 -18.87
C CYS A 82 6.67 -6.09 -19.34
N ASN A 83 5.35 -6.00 -19.24
CA ASN A 83 4.61 -4.75 -19.42
C ASN A 83 4.48 -3.98 -18.09
N THR A 84 3.82 -2.82 -18.13
CA THR A 84 3.65 -1.95 -16.96
C THR A 84 2.90 -2.65 -15.82
N ARG A 85 1.85 -3.46 -16.13
CA ARG A 85 1.09 -4.20 -15.12
C ARG A 85 1.97 -5.22 -14.39
N GLU A 86 2.73 -6.03 -15.12
CA GLU A 86 3.65 -7.01 -14.51
C GLU A 86 4.73 -6.33 -13.66
N GLN A 87 5.24 -5.17 -14.09
CA GLN A 87 6.20 -4.41 -13.29
C GLN A 87 5.61 -3.95 -11.95
N VAL A 88 4.36 -3.48 -11.94
CA VAL A 88 3.69 -3.08 -10.70
C VAL A 88 3.39 -4.29 -9.82
N LEU A 89 2.91 -5.41 -10.37
CA LEU A 89 2.70 -6.65 -9.61
C LEU A 89 4.00 -7.13 -8.94
N LYS A 90 5.14 -7.06 -9.64
CA LYS A 90 6.45 -7.42 -9.07
C LYS A 90 6.89 -6.45 -7.97
N ARG A 91 6.65 -5.15 -8.15
CA ARG A 91 7.01 -4.10 -7.19
C ARG A 91 6.20 -4.22 -5.88
N ASP A 92 4.88 -4.42 -6.02
CA ASP A 92 3.92 -4.31 -4.91
C ASP A 92 3.66 -5.65 -4.22
N GLY A 93 4.08 -6.77 -4.82
CA GLY A 93 3.95 -8.09 -4.24
C GLY A 93 5.18 -8.54 -3.46
N THR A 94 4.99 -9.54 -2.61
CA THR A 94 6.05 -10.23 -1.88
C THR A 94 6.22 -11.64 -2.44
N SER A 95 7.48 -12.08 -2.62
CA SER A 95 7.82 -13.41 -3.15
C SER A 95 7.16 -13.70 -4.51
N VAL A 96 7.09 -12.69 -5.37
CA VAL A 96 6.48 -12.82 -6.70
C VAL A 96 7.38 -13.65 -7.61
N VAL A 97 6.83 -14.74 -8.14
CA VAL A 97 7.47 -15.57 -9.17
C VAL A 97 6.77 -15.28 -10.50
N VAL A 98 7.55 -15.12 -11.54
CA VAL A 98 7.04 -14.89 -12.90
C VAL A 98 7.52 -15.98 -13.85
N ASP A 99 6.75 -16.25 -14.89
CA ASP A 99 7.15 -17.12 -16.00
C ASP A 99 8.00 -16.40 -17.05
N SER A 100 8.33 -17.06 -18.14
CA SER A 100 9.10 -16.50 -19.26
C SER A 100 8.42 -15.35 -20.00
N SER A 101 7.09 -15.25 -19.90
CA SER A 101 6.29 -14.14 -20.43
C SER A 101 6.14 -12.96 -19.44
N CYS A 102 6.77 -13.07 -18.27
CA CYS A 102 6.65 -12.13 -17.16
C CYS A 102 5.30 -12.16 -16.42
N ALA A 103 4.42 -13.12 -16.71
CA ALA A 103 3.17 -13.27 -15.99
C ALA A 103 3.45 -13.80 -14.56
N ALA A 104 2.84 -13.17 -13.55
CA ALA A 104 2.98 -13.61 -12.16
C ALA A 104 2.26 -14.95 -11.95
N THR A 105 3.03 -16.00 -11.62
CA THR A 105 2.55 -17.36 -11.38
C THR A 105 2.28 -17.65 -9.89
N SER A 106 2.93 -16.90 -9.01
CA SER A 106 2.69 -16.89 -7.56
C SER A 106 3.16 -15.59 -6.93
N GLY A 107 2.68 -15.31 -5.72
CA GLY A 107 3.05 -14.12 -4.95
C GLY A 107 2.09 -13.85 -3.81
N ARG A 108 2.31 -12.76 -3.10
CA ARG A 108 1.37 -12.22 -2.11
C ARG A 108 1.24 -10.72 -2.33
N TRP A 109 0.02 -10.25 -2.45
CA TRP A 109 -0.30 -8.83 -2.65
C TRP A 109 -1.22 -8.37 -1.53
N TYR A 110 -0.75 -7.39 -0.76
CA TYR A 110 -1.58 -6.70 0.23
C TYR A 110 -2.20 -5.47 -0.44
N SER A 111 -3.53 -5.43 -0.46
CA SER A 111 -4.26 -4.26 -0.94
C SER A 111 -4.42 -3.23 0.18
N PRO A 112 -3.82 -2.05 0.06
CA PRO A 112 -3.97 -1.03 1.09
C PRO A 112 -5.32 -0.31 1.05
N TYR A 113 -6.14 -0.52 0.03
CA TYR A 113 -7.46 0.10 -0.06
C TYR A 113 -8.47 -0.51 0.92
N ASP A 114 -8.35 -1.80 1.20
CA ASP A 114 -9.28 -2.57 2.04
C ASP A 114 -8.60 -3.43 3.11
N GLY A 115 -7.28 -3.58 3.05
CA GLY A 115 -6.51 -4.40 3.98
C GLY A 115 -6.50 -5.89 3.66
N ALA A 116 -7.06 -6.31 2.53
CA ALA A 116 -7.06 -7.71 2.10
C ALA A 116 -5.68 -8.15 1.59
N THR A 117 -5.43 -9.46 1.63
CA THR A 117 -4.22 -10.06 1.07
C THR A 117 -4.61 -11.17 0.11
N TRP A 118 -4.05 -11.15 -1.08
CA TRP A 118 -4.31 -12.06 -2.18
C TRP A 118 -3.06 -12.87 -2.54
N THR A 119 -3.26 -14.08 -3.03
CA THR A 119 -2.18 -14.97 -3.47
C THR A 119 -2.26 -15.32 -4.95
N ALA A 120 -3.36 -14.98 -5.60
CA ALA A 120 -3.51 -15.08 -7.05
C ALA A 120 -3.48 -13.68 -7.68
N ALA A 121 -2.67 -13.51 -8.73
CA ALA A 121 -2.57 -12.24 -9.45
C ALA A 121 -3.86 -11.85 -10.18
N SER A 122 -4.77 -12.82 -10.40
CA SER A 122 -6.11 -12.59 -10.96
C SER A 122 -7.05 -11.83 -10.03
N ASP A 123 -6.80 -11.88 -8.70
CA ASP A 123 -7.63 -11.21 -7.70
C ASP A 123 -7.14 -9.78 -7.41
N VAL A 124 -6.13 -9.34 -8.17
CA VAL A 124 -5.45 -8.05 -8.02
C VAL A 124 -5.50 -7.26 -9.31
N ASP A 125 -6.03 -6.07 -9.23
CA ASP A 125 -5.95 -5.05 -10.27
C ASP A 125 -4.77 -4.10 -10.04
N ILE A 126 -4.28 -3.49 -11.12
CA ILE A 126 -3.44 -2.31 -11.02
C ILE A 126 -4.33 -1.08 -11.23
N ASP A 127 -4.56 -0.37 -10.14
CA ASP A 127 -5.32 0.88 -10.18
C ASP A 127 -4.46 2.04 -10.68
N HIS A 128 -5.07 2.86 -11.54
CA HIS A 128 -4.63 4.23 -11.76
C HIS A 128 -5.20 5.09 -10.63
N VAL A 129 -4.35 5.53 -9.70
CA VAL A 129 -4.77 6.32 -8.52
C VAL A 129 -5.64 7.49 -8.95
N VAL A 130 -5.21 8.27 -9.94
CA VAL A 130 -6.10 9.18 -10.68
C VAL A 130 -6.58 8.43 -11.94
N PRO A 131 -7.88 8.06 -12.00
CA PRO A 131 -8.42 7.30 -13.12
C PRO A 131 -8.20 8.00 -14.47
N LEU A 132 -8.06 7.22 -15.54
CA LEU A 132 -7.83 7.78 -16.88
C LEU A 132 -8.99 8.69 -17.34
N ALA A 133 -10.24 8.30 -17.03
CA ALA A 133 -11.40 9.11 -17.32
C ALA A 133 -11.44 10.39 -16.47
N GLU A 134 -11.00 10.32 -15.20
CA GLU A 134 -10.87 11.51 -14.36
C GLU A 134 -9.78 12.45 -14.88
N ALA A 135 -8.63 11.91 -15.27
CA ALA A 135 -7.58 12.70 -15.91
C ALA A 135 -8.09 13.40 -17.19
N TRP A 136 -8.89 12.69 -18.02
CA TRP A 136 -9.52 13.27 -19.21
C TRP A 136 -10.37 14.50 -18.86
N ARG A 137 -11.27 14.36 -17.88
CA ARG A 137 -12.13 15.45 -17.39
C ARG A 137 -11.37 16.61 -16.74
N SER A 138 -10.14 16.32 -16.29
CA SER A 138 -9.26 17.27 -15.57
C SER A 138 -8.22 17.94 -16.47
N GLY A 139 -8.31 17.77 -17.81
CA GLY A 139 -7.44 18.45 -18.77
C GLY A 139 -6.63 17.54 -19.70
N ALA A 140 -6.56 16.21 -19.44
CA ALA A 140 -5.83 15.29 -20.31
C ALA A 140 -6.49 15.07 -21.69
N ASN A 141 -7.71 15.52 -21.88
CA ASN A 141 -8.39 15.57 -23.19
C ASN A 141 -7.61 16.41 -24.23
N SER A 142 -6.87 17.42 -23.78
CA SER A 142 -6.03 18.26 -24.62
C SER A 142 -4.61 17.72 -24.85
N TRP A 143 -4.22 16.61 -24.19
CA TRP A 143 -2.88 16.07 -24.31
C TRP A 143 -2.67 15.29 -25.62
N THR A 144 -1.42 15.19 -26.03
CA THR A 144 -1.03 14.25 -27.09
C THR A 144 -1.20 12.81 -26.61
N THR A 145 -1.35 11.88 -27.55
CA THR A 145 -1.41 10.42 -27.23
C THR A 145 -0.17 9.97 -26.48
N SER A 146 1.02 10.47 -26.84
CA SER A 146 2.27 10.13 -26.13
C SER A 146 2.23 10.58 -24.66
N ARG A 147 1.70 11.78 -24.36
CA ARG A 147 1.59 12.25 -22.98
C ARG A 147 0.58 11.43 -22.18
N ARG A 148 -0.56 11.06 -22.80
CA ARG A 148 -1.54 10.16 -22.17
C ARG A 148 -0.96 8.76 -21.93
N GLN A 149 -0.16 8.24 -22.86
CA GLN A 149 0.57 6.98 -22.67
C GLN A 149 1.55 7.07 -21.50
N SER A 150 2.33 8.15 -21.41
CA SER A 150 3.27 8.35 -20.30
C SER A 150 2.55 8.45 -18.94
N PHE A 151 1.38 9.10 -18.89
CA PHE A 151 0.55 9.16 -17.69
C PHE A 151 0.02 7.77 -17.27
N ALA A 152 -0.50 7.02 -18.24
CA ALA A 152 -1.08 5.70 -18.00
C ALA A 152 -0.06 4.63 -17.57
N ASN A 153 1.24 4.87 -17.80
CA ASN A 153 2.33 3.95 -17.48
C ASN A 153 3.36 4.57 -16.52
N ASP A 154 2.97 5.57 -15.73
CA ASP A 154 3.90 6.27 -14.85
C ASP A 154 4.33 5.38 -13.66
N LEU A 155 5.53 4.82 -13.75
CA LEU A 155 6.16 4.02 -12.70
C LEU A 155 7.02 4.86 -11.74
N THR A 156 7.13 6.17 -11.95
CA THR A 156 8.01 7.07 -11.19
C THR A 156 7.28 7.89 -10.15
N ARG A 157 5.96 8.03 -10.31
CA ARG A 157 5.05 8.71 -9.38
C ARG A 157 4.03 7.72 -8.82
N PRO A 158 3.29 8.08 -7.78
CA PRO A 158 2.35 7.17 -7.14
C PRO A 158 1.02 7.03 -7.93
N GLN A 159 1.12 6.85 -9.26
CA GLN A 159 -0.04 6.74 -10.16
C GLN A 159 -0.57 5.31 -10.25
N LEU A 160 0.29 4.29 -10.06
CA LEU A 160 -0.07 2.90 -10.23
C LEU A 160 0.15 2.12 -8.95
N ILE A 161 -0.84 1.32 -8.55
CA ILE A 161 -0.81 0.53 -7.31
C ILE A 161 -1.61 -0.76 -7.46
N ALA A 162 -1.08 -1.87 -6.89
CA ALA A 162 -1.79 -3.15 -6.83
C ALA A 162 -2.82 -3.14 -5.69
N VAL A 163 -4.07 -3.44 -6.01
CA VAL A 163 -5.20 -3.43 -5.07
C VAL A 163 -6.17 -4.58 -5.35
N THR A 164 -7.08 -4.86 -4.43
CA THR A 164 -8.18 -5.81 -4.61
C THR A 164 -9.02 -5.43 -5.84
N ASP A 165 -9.27 -6.38 -6.76
CA ASP A 165 -9.93 -6.14 -8.04
C ASP A 165 -11.34 -5.55 -7.91
N ASN A 166 -12.20 -6.14 -7.08
CA ASN A 166 -13.58 -5.66 -6.89
C ASN A 166 -13.64 -4.30 -6.18
N VAL A 167 -12.66 -3.96 -5.34
CA VAL A 167 -12.54 -2.63 -4.72
C VAL A 167 -12.11 -1.59 -5.76
N ASN A 168 -11.22 -1.96 -6.68
CA ASN A 168 -10.86 -1.13 -7.81
C ASN A 168 -12.04 -0.90 -8.77
N GLN A 169 -12.81 -1.95 -9.05
CA GLN A 169 -14.03 -1.83 -9.85
C GLN A 169 -15.07 -0.93 -9.19
N ALA A 170 -15.25 -1.03 -7.87
CA ALA A 170 -16.14 -0.13 -7.11
C ALA A 170 -15.67 1.32 -7.11
N LYS A 171 -14.34 1.57 -7.15
CA LYS A 171 -13.77 2.91 -7.32
C LYS A 171 -14.10 3.48 -8.70
N GLY A 172 -13.90 2.67 -9.74
CA GLY A 172 -14.12 3.09 -11.12
C GLY A 172 -13.38 4.38 -11.48
N ASP A 173 -14.06 5.33 -12.08
CA ASP A 173 -13.53 6.63 -12.48
C ASP A 173 -13.94 7.78 -11.52
N GLN A 174 -14.33 7.43 -10.28
CA GLN A 174 -14.73 8.37 -9.25
C GLN A 174 -13.54 9.14 -8.67
N ASP A 175 -13.79 10.38 -8.27
CA ASP A 175 -12.86 11.21 -7.54
C ASP A 175 -13.02 11.06 -6.01
N PRO A 176 -12.12 11.62 -5.19
CA PRO A 176 -12.15 11.52 -3.73
C PRO A 176 -13.38 12.10 -3.03
N SER A 177 -14.20 12.90 -3.73
CA SER A 177 -15.46 13.40 -3.16
C SER A 177 -16.59 12.37 -3.17
N THR A 178 -16.48 11.35 -4.04
CA THR A 178 -17.49 10.31 -4.21
C THR A 178 -17.01 8.91 -3.82
N TRP A 179 -15.70 8.68 -3.87
CA TRP A 179 -15.11 7.41 -3.42
C TRP A 179 -13.80 7.65 -2.64
N GLN A 180 -13.63 6.87 -1.59
CA GLN A 180 -12.41 6.85 -0.76
C GLN A 180 -12.09 5.40 -0.38
N PRO A 181 -10.81 5.04 -0.16
CA PRO A 181 -10.46 3.72 0.34
C PRO A 181 -11.31 3.31 1.55
N PRO A 182 -11.91 2.10 1.53
CA PRO A 182 -12.64 1.56 2.69
C PRO A 182 -11.79 1.56 3.95
N LEU A 183 -10.50 1.19 3.85
CA LEU A 183 -9.55 1.23 4.96
C LEU A 183 -9.18 2.69 5.29
N SER A 184 -9.82 3.23 6.32
CA SER A 184 -9.69 4.64 6.70
C SER A 184 -8.25 5.06 7.03
N SER A 185 -7.43 4.16 7.58
CA SER A 185 -6.02 4.41 7.88
C SER A 185 -5.17 4.69 6.62
N TYR A 186 -5.62 4.27 5.44
CA TYR A 186 -4.92 4.53 4.19
C TYR A 186 -5.30 5.86 3.53
N ARG A 187 -6.37 6.51 3.95
CA ARG A 187 -6.89 7.74 3.30
C ARG A 187 -5.88 8.89 3.29
N CYS A 188 -5.08 9.02 4.36
CA CYS A 188 -3.96 9.97 4.37
C CYS A 188 -2.99 9.70 3.20
N THR A 189 -2.51 8.49 3.07
CA THR A 189 -1.58 8.11 1.99
C THR A 189 -2.21 8.27 0.61
N TYR A 190 -3.46 7.84 0.45
CA TYR A 190 -4.21 7.98 -0.79
C TYR A 190 -4.35 9.45 -1.23
N SER A 191 -4.69 10.36 -0.31
CA SER A 191 -4.77 11.80 -0.63
C SER A 191 -3.43 12.36 -1.08
N LYS A 192 -2.32 11.99 -0.43
CA LYS A 192 -0.98 12.42 -0.86
C LYS A 192 -0.63 11.93 -2.27
N MET A 193 -0.98 10.68 -2.59
CA MET A 193 -0.77 10.10 -3.92
C MET A 193 -1.57 10.87 -4.97
N TRP A 194 -2.87 11.02 -4.76
CA TRP A 194 -3.77 11.73 -5.68
C TRP A 194 -3.32 13.17 -5.97
N ILE A 195 -3.04 13.93 -4.91
CA ILE A 195 -2.56 15.31 -5.00
C ILE A 195 -1.28 15.39 -5.84
N THR A 196 -0.31 14.52 -5.53
CA THR A 196 0.98 14.52 -6.23
C THR A 196 0.84 14.19 -7.70
N VAL A 197 -0.01 13.22 -8.04
CA VAL A 197 -0.27 12.87 -9.43
C VAL A 197 -0.89 14.05 -10.17
N LYS A 198 -1.99 14.63 -9.66
CA LYS A 198 -2.62 15.78 -10.31
C LYS A 198 -1.66 16.97 -10.45
N TYR A 199 -0.92 17.28 -9.39
CA TYR A 199 0.07 18.38 -9.42
C TYR A 199 1.17 18.15 -10.45
N SER A 200 1.77 16.96 -10.47
CA SER A 200 2.89 16.64 -11.36
C SER A 200 2.48 16.61 -12.84
N TRP A 201 1.23 16.27 -13.12
CA TRP A 201 0.72 16.19 -14.49
C TRP A 201 -0.02 17.44 -14.94
N GLY A 202 -0.17 18.45 -14.06
CA GLY A 202 -0.87 19.72 -14.38
C GLY A 202 -2.35 19.53 -14.61
N LEU A 203 -2.97 18.58 -13.89
CA LEU A 203 -4.42 18.35 -13.93
C LEU A 203 -5.13 19.29 -12.97
N THR A 204 -6.35 19.71 -13.32
CA THR A 204 -7.23 20.49 -12.46
C THR A 204 -7.99 19.58 -11.48
N LEU A 205 -8.66 20.19 -10.49
CA LEU A 205 -9.58 19.48 -9.59
C LEU A 205 -10.82 20.34 -9.33
N GLN A 206 -11.90 19.67 -8.92
CA GLN A 206 -13.13 20.36 -8.52
C GLN A 206 -13.06 20.84 -7.07
N SER A 207 -13.94 21.76 -6.68
CA SER A 207 -14.02 22.25 -5.29
C SER A 207 -14.36 21.15 -4.30
N SER A 208 -15.28 20.23 -4.66
CA SER A 208 -15.65 19.05 -3.85
C SER A 208 -14.48 18.11 -3.67
N GLU A 209 -13.76 17.80 -4.77
CA GLU A 209 -12.56 16.98 -4.77
C GLU A 209 -11.47 17.60 -3.88
N LYS A 210 -11.21 18.91 -4.00
CA LYS A 210 -10.24 19.62 -3.14
C LYS A 210 -10.60 19.51 -1.67
N SER A 211 -11.88 19.68 -1.34
CA SER A 211 -12.36 19.60 0.04
C SER A 211 -12.20 18.18 0.62
N ALA A 212 -12.50 17.16 -0.17
CA ALA A 212 -12.33 15.77 0.23
C ALA A 212 -10.84 15.41 0.43
N LEU A 213 -9.96 15.83 -0.49
CA LEU A 213 -8.52 15.67 -0.37
C LEU A 213 -7.97 16.36 0.88
N GLN A 214 -8.41 17.58 1.17
CA GLN A 214 -8.02 18.30 2.39
C GLN A 214 -8.46 17.54 3.64
N SER A 215 -9.68 17.03 3.67
CA SER A 215 -10.21 16.26 4.79
C SER A 215 -9.38 15.00 5.04
N MET A 216 -9.05 14.25 3.98
CA MET A 216 -8.18 13.07 4.09
C MET A 216 -6.75 13.44 4.51
N LEU A 217 -6.17 14.54 3.97
CA LEU A 217 -4.83 14.99 4.32
C LEU A 217 -4.73 15.42 5.79
N ASN A 218 -5.82 15.92 6.37
CA ASN A 218 -5.89 16.28 7.78
C ASN A 218 -5.81 15.05 8.71
N THR A 219 -6.11 13.84 8.22
CA THR A 219 -5.96 12.60 8.99
C THR A 219 -4.51 12.14 9.10
N CYS A 220 -3.59 12.74 8.33
CA CYS A 220 -2.18 12.41 8.42
C CYS A 220 -1.60 12.87 9.78
N SER A 221 -0.86 11.98 10.44
CA SER A 221 0.02 12.39 11.52
C SER A 221 1.07 13.40 11.02
N SER A 222 1.51 14.23 11.92
CA SER A 222 2.53 15.25 11.66
C SER A 222 3.85 14.64 11.25
#